data_ba7b42be778a0534e1631edb9dedce2d
#
_entry.id   ba7b42be778a0534e1631edb9dedce2d
#
_cell.length_a   1.000
_cell.length_b   1.000
_cell.length_c   1.000
_cell.angle_alpha   90.00
_cell.angle_beta   90.00
_cell.angle_gamma   90.00
#
_symmetry.space_group_name_H-M   'P 1'
#
loop_
_entity.id
_entity.type
_entity.pdbx_description
1 polymer ?
#
loop_
_entity_poly.entity_id
_entity_poly.type
_entity_poly.pdbx_seq_one_letter_code
_entity_poly.pdbx_strand_id
1 'polypeptide(L)'
;MTRTGEDADRLWAALGDPMRLRLLDLLLERGETTASALATELPITRQGIAKHLQVLQRADLVQAHRAGRETRFIVRNERLAQAQRQMALIATRWDQRLGSIKRIAEAAHTSSRATDYE
;
A
#
# COMPACT_ATOMS: atom_id res chain seq x y z
N MET A 1 -6.22 -2.40 -22.08
CA MET A 1 -5.63 -3.49 -21.30
C MET A 1 -4.32 -3.11 -20.66
N THR A 2 -3.38 -2.56 -21.45
CA THR A 2 -2.13 -1.99 -20.92
C THR A 2 -2.37 -0.94 -19.87
N ARG A 3 -3.42 -0.14 -20.01
CA ARG A 3 -3.78 0.94 -19.09
C ARG A 3 -4.09 0.43 -17.67
N THR A 4 -4.79 -0.70 -17.56
CA THR A 4 -5.10 -1.31 -16.26
C THR A 4 -3.85 -1.83 -15.58
N GLY A 5 -2.94 -2.45 -16.33
CA GLY A 5 -1.66 -2.93 -15.82
C GLY A 5 -0.77 -1.79 -15.35
N GLU A 6 -0.70 -0.71 -16.14
CA GLU A 6 0.06 0.49 -15.76
C GLU A 6 -0.48 1.15 -14.50
N ASP A 7 -1.82 1.23 -14.38
CA ASP A 7 -2.47 1.79 -13.20
C ASP A 7 -2.16 0.96 -11.95
N ALA A 8 -2.20 -0.36 -12.07
CA ALA A 8 -1.86 -1.27 -10.97
C ALA A 8 -0.40 -1.11 -10.57
N ASP A 9 0.50 -1.03 -11.55
CA ASP A 9 1.93 -0.86 -11.30
C ASP A 9 2.22 0.46 -10.59
N ARG A 10 1.58 1.54 -10.99
CA ARG A 10 1.71 2.85 -10.33
C ARG A 10 1.23 2.81 -8.91
N LEU A 11 0.10 2.13 -8.68
CA LEU A 11 -0.47 1.98 -7.34
C LEU A 11 0.52 1.28 -6.41
N TRP A 12 1.02 0.12 -6.81
CA TRP A 12 1.94 -0.67 -5.99
C TRP A 12 3.28 0.02 -5.82
N ALA A 13 3.80 0.67 -6.86
CA ALA A 13 5.03 1.44 -6.77
C ALA A 13 4.89 2.59 -5.77
N ALA A 14 3.75 3.29 -5.79
CA ALA A 14 3.48 4.38 -4.85
C ALA A 14 3.40 3.88 -3.41
N LEU A 15 2.76 2.73 -3.18
CA LEU A 15 2.61 2.15 -1.85
C LEU A 15 3.88 1.44 -1.35
N GLY A 16 4.86 1.22 -2.21
CA GLY A 16 6.10 0.53 -1.87
C GLY A 16 7.14 1.35 -1.14
N ASP A 17 6.88 2.62 -0.88
CA ASP A 17 7.82 3.51 -0.20
C ASP A 17 7.32 3.82 1.22
N PRO A 18 8.12 3.55 2.27
CA PRO A 18 7.69 3.79 3.65
C PRO A 18 7.31 5.23 3.95
N MET A 19 7.99 6.20 3.35
CA MET A 19 7.67 7.62 3.56
C MET A 19 6.33 7.98 2.94
N ARG A 20 6.01 7.42 1.77
CA ARG A 20 4.71 7.64 1.15
C ARG A 20 3.57 7.03 1.95
N LEU A 21 3.81 5.87 2.58
CA LEU A 21 2.82 5.27 3.49
C LEU A 21 2.59 6.17 4.70
N ARG A 22 3.66 6.76 5.24
CA ARG A 22 3.54 7.72 6.35
C ARG A 22 2.75 8.96 5.95
N LEU A 23 2.98 9.47 4.74
CA LEU A 23 2.24 10.61 4.22
C LEU A 23 0.75 10.29 4.07
N LEU A 24 0.42 9.11 3.55
CA LEU A 24 -0.96 8.67 3.43
C LEU A 24 -1.62 8.57 4.80
N ASP A 25 -0.91 8.02 5.78
CA ASP A 25 -1.42 7.89 7.14
C ASP A 25 -1.73 9.26 7.76
N LEU A 26 -0.81 10.21 7.61
CA LEU A 26 -1.01 11.57 8.10
C LEU A 26 -2.17 12.27 7.39
N LEU A 27 -2.30 12.09 6.09
CA LEU A 27 -3.41 12.65 5.32
C LEU A 27 -4.75 12.07 5.77
N LEU A 28 -4.80 10.77 6.04
CA LEU A 28 -6.01 10.12 6.56
C LEU A 28 -6.37 10.67 7.94
N GLU A 29 -5.38 10.86 8.78
CA GLU A 29 -5.56 11.37 10.14
C GLU A 29 -5.98 12.83 10.14
N ARG A 30 -5.33 13.67 9.32
CA ARG A 30 -5.57 15.12 9.28
C ARG A 30 -6.72 15.52 8.38
N GLY A 31 -7.10 14.67 7.45
CA GLY A 31 -8.01 15.00 6.37
C GLY A 31 -7.27 15.81 5.33
N GLU A 32 -7.75 17.00 5.05
CA GLU A 32 -7.15 17.87 4.05
C GLU A 32 -6.02 18.71 4.65
N THR A 33 -4.84 18.73 4.00
CA THR A 33 -3.69 19.49 4.50
C THR A 33 -2.75 19.92 3.37
N THR A 34 -1.71 20.68 3.71
CA THR A 34 -0.74 21.22 2.76
C THR A 34 0.61 20.53 2.89
N ALA A 35 1.44 20.62 1.86
CA ALA A 35 2.81 20.10 1.90
C ALA A 35 3.62 20.77 3.01
N SER A 36 3.42 22.05 3.24
CA SER A 36 4.11 22.79 4.31
C SER A 36 3.76 22.26 5.69
N ALA A 37 2.48 21.98 5.94
CA ALA A 37 2.04 21.40 7.20
C ALA A 37 2.63 20.01 7.41
N LEU A 38 2.65 19.18 6.37
CA LEU A 38 3.24 17.84 6.44
C LEU A 38 4.75 17.90 6.72
N ALA A 39 5.44 18.90 6.18
CA ALA A 39 6.87 19.08 6.37
C ALA A 39 7.25 19.40 7.82
N THR A 40 6.32 19.89 8.64
CA THR A 40 6.58 20.13 10.05
C THR A 40 6.60 18.84 10.88
N GLU A 41 6.01 17.75 10.36
CA GLU A 41 5.83 16.50 11.09
C GLU A 41 6.75 15.38 10.64
N LEU A 42 7.37 15.53 9.47
CA LEU A 42 8.20 14.48 8.88
C LEU A 42 9.64 14.99 8.71
N PRO A 43 10.64 14.10 8.83
CA PRO A 43 12.04 14.50 8.73
C PRO A 43 12.50 14.62 7.28
N ILE A 44 11.72 15.29 6.45
CA ILE A 44 12.06 15.55 5.05
C ILE A 44 11.67 16.98 4.68
N THR A 45 12.29 17.51 3.65
CA THR A 45 12.04 18.87 3.19
C THR A 45 10.67 18.99 2.53
N ARG A 46 10.14 20.21 2.47
CA ARG A 46 8.90 20.50 1.75
C ARG A 46 8.98 20.02 0.30
N GLN A 47 10.13 20.22 -0.36
CA GLN A 47 10.35 19.75 -1.73
C GLN A 47 10.28 18.23 -1.83
N GLY A 48 10.85 17.53 -0.85
CA GLY A 48 10.80 16.08 -0.78
C GLY A 48 9.36 15.58 -0.62
N ILE A 49 8.59 16.24 0.24
CA ILE A 49 7.17 15.94 0.41
C ILE A 49 6.41 16.17 -0.88
N ALA A 50 6.67 17.29 -1.56
CA ALA A 50 6.01 17.58 -2.83
C ALA A 50 6.26 16.51 -3.88
N LYS A 51 7.47 15.97 -3.96
CA LYS A 51 7.80 14.88 -4.87
C LYS A 51 7.03 13.60 -4.53
N HIS A 52 6.97 13.25 -3.26
CA HIS A 52 6.18 12.09 -2.82
C HIS A 52 4.70 12.26 -3.11
N LEU A 53 4.16 13.45 -2.88
CA LEU A 53 2.77 13.75 -3.17
C LEU A 53 2.46 13.65 -4.67
N GLN A 54 3.40 14.04 -5.54
CA GLN A 54 3.25 13.88 -6.98
C GLN A 54 3.12 12.41 -7.37
N VAL A 55 3.93 11.55 -6.78
CA VAL A 55 3.85 10.10 -7.02
C VAL A 55 2.48 9.56 -6.60
N LEU A 56 2.02 9.98 -5.42
CA LEU A 56 0.70 9.59 -4.91
C LEU A 56 -0.44 10.10 -5.80
N GLN A 57 -0.32 11.32 -6.33
CA GLN A 57 -1.30 11.88 -7.26
C GLN A 57 -1.35 11.10 -8.57
N ARG A 58 -0.21 10.74 -9.13
CA ARG A 58 -0.13 9.95 -10.37
C ARG A 58 -0.73 8.56 -10.20
N ALA A 59 -0.70 8.03 -8.99
CA ALA A 59 -1.32 6.75 -8.66
C ALA A 59 -2.80 6.89 -8.28
N ASP A 60 -3.35 8.10 -8.35
CA ASP A 60 -4.73 8.43 -7.97
C ASP A 60 -5.06 8.14 -6.50
N LEU A 61 -4.04 8.09 -5.65
CA LEU A 61 -4.22 7.88 -4.21
C LEU A 61 -4.53 9.18 -3.48
N VAL A 62 -4.08 10.30 -4.04
CA VAL A 62 -4.22 11.62 -3.45
C VAL A 62 -4.72 12.58 -4.52
N GLN A 63 -5.59 13.48 -4.14
CA GLN A 63 -6.09 14.54 -4.98
C GLN A 63 -5.64 15.89 -4.42
N ALA A 64 -5.20 16.78 -5.31
CA ALA A 64 -4.80 18.14 -4.94
C ALA A 64 -5.85 19.13 -5.43
N HIS A 65 -6.09 20.18 -4.66
CA HIS A 65 -6.90 21.28 -5.10
C HIS A 65 -6.37 22.60 -4.54
N ARG A 66 -6.65 23.68 -5.26
CA ARG A 66 -6.25 25.03 -4.83
C ARG A 66 -7.32 25.61 -3.90
N ALA A 67 -6.86 26.15 -2.79
CA ALA A 67 -7.69 26.88 -1.84
C ALA A 67 -6.97 28.19 -1.54
N GLY A 68 -7.32 29.26 -2.26
CA GLY A 68 -6.59 30.51 -2.21
C GLY A 68 -5.20 30.38 -2.78
N ARG A 69 -4.16 30.67 -1.98
CA ARG A 69 -2.76 30.55 -2.38
C ARG A 69 -2.16 29.19 -2.07
N GLU A 70 -2.92 28.35 -1.38
CA GLU A 70 -2.45 27.05 -0.94
C GLU A 70 -2.89 25.95 -1.89
N THR A 71 -2.08 24.91 -1.99
CA THR A 71 -2.48 23.64 -2.61
C THR A 71 -2.72 22.66 -1.47
N ARG A 72 -3.92 22.09 -1.41
CA ARG A 72 -4.34 21.15 -0.38
C ARG A 72 -4.46 19.77 -0.98
N PHE A 73 -4.15 18.78 -0.15
CA PHE A 73 -4.13 17.37 -0.56
C PHE A 73 -5.08 16.57 0.31
N ILE A 74 -5.79 15.66 -0.32
CA ILE A 74 -6.72 14.74 0.36
C ILE A 74 -6.59 13.35 -0.24
N VAL A 75 -6.76 12.32 0.60
CA VAL A 75 -6.70 10.93 0.14
C VAL A 75 -7.95 10.58 -0.65
N ARG A 76 -7.76 9.86 -1.75
CA ARG A 76 -8.87 9.30 -2.53
C ARG A 76 -9.21 7.92 -1.99
N ASN A 77 -10.24 7.86 -1.16
CA ASN A 77 -10.64 6.66 -0.43
C ASN A 77 -10.99 5.50 -1.36
N GLU A 78 -11.57 5.78 -2.52
CA GLU A 78 -11.93 4.74 -3.49
C GLU A 78 -10.70 3.97 -3.98
N ARG A 79 -9.62 4.70 -4.24
CA ARG A 79 -8.38 4.08 -4.72
C ARG A 79 -7.74 3.23 -3.63
N LEU A 80 -7.74 3.71 -2.39
CA LEU A 80 -7.27 2.93 -1.25
C LEU A 80 -8.11 1.68 -1.03
N ALA A 81 -9.43 1.79 -1.18
CA ALA A 81 -10.33 0.65 -1.05
C ALA A 81 -10.04 -0.42 -2.11
N GLN A 82 -9.70 0.00 -3.34
CA GLN A 82 -9.29 -0.94 -4.39
C GLN A 82 -8.01 -1.67 -4.02
N ALA A 83 -7.02 -0.93 -3.50
CA ALA A 83 -5.75 -1.52 -3.03
C ALA A 83 -6.00 -2.51 -1.91
N GLN A 84 -6.85 -2.16 -0.96
CA GLN A 84 -7.21 -3.02 0.16
C GLN A 84 -7.85 -4.33 -0.33
N ARG A 85 -8.77 -4.24 -1.29
CA ARG A 85 -9.41 -5.43 -1.88
C ARG A 85 -8.40 -6.33 -2.57
N GLN A 86 -7.45 -5.76 -3.32
CA GLN A 86 -6.41 -6.53 -3.99
C GLN A 86 -5.48 -7.19 -2.98
N MET A 87 -5.12 -6.48 -1.92
CA MET A 87 -4.28 -7.04 -0.85
C MET A 87 -5.00 -8.20 -0.15
N ALA A 88 -6.29 -8.07 0.09
CA ALA A 88 -7.10 -9.13 0.70
C ALA A 88 -7.11 -10.39 -0.18
N LEU A 89 -7.23 -10.24 -1.49
CA LEU A 89 -7.17 -11.35 -2.44
C LEU A 89 -5.80 -12.04 -2.41
N ILE A 90 -4.73 -11.25 -2.41
CA ILE A 90 -3.37 -11.78 -2.33
C ILE A 90 -3.19 -12.54 -1.02
N ALA A 91 -3.63 -11.96 0.10
CA ALA A 91 -3.53 -12.60 1.41
C ALA A 91 -4.28 -13.94 1.43
N THR A 92 -5.47 -14.00 0.84
CA THR A 92 -6.26 -15.24 0.75
C THR A 92 -5.50 -16.30 -0.05
N ARG A 93 -4.91 -15.92 -1.18
CA ARG A 93 -4.12 -16.85 -2.01
C ARG A 93 -2.90 -17.38 -1.24
N TRP A 94 -2.23 -16.51 -0.50
CA TRP A 94 -1.08 -16.92 0.31
C TRP A 94 -1.50 -17.85 1.44
N ASP A 95 -2.62 -17.56 2.12
CA ASP A 95 -3.16 -18.42 3.17
C ASP A 95 -3.47 -19.81 2.63
N GLN A 96 -4.09 -19.90 1.46
CA GLN A 96 -4.38 -21.18 0.81
C GLN A 96 -3.12 -21.94 0.46
N ARG A 97 -2.11 -21.23 -0.06
CA ARG A 97 -0.82 -21.83 -0.43
C ARG A 97 -0.07 -22.32 0.79
N LEU A 98 -0.03 -21.51 1.85
CA LEU A 98 0.60 -21.89 3.11
C LEU A 98 -0.11 -23.09 3.75
N GLY A 99 -1.45 -23.10 3.68
CA GLY A 99 -2.24 -24.25 4.15
C GLY A 99 -1.90 -25.54 3.41
N SER A 100 -1.73 -25.46 2.07
CA SER A 100 -1.32 -26.60 1.26
C SER A 100 0.08 -27.09 1.63
N ILE A 101 1.03 -26.18 1.81
CA ILE A 101 2.40 -26.50 2.21
C ILE A 101 2.39 -27.17 3.59
N LYS A 102 1.62 -26.63 4.52
CA LYS A 102 1.48 -27.20 5.86
C LYS A 102 0.93 -28.62 5.81
N ARG A 103 -0.10 -28.86 5.02
CA ARG A 103 -0.68 -30.21 4.85
C ARG A 103 0.32 -31.21 4.29
N ILE A 104 1.10 -30.77 3.28
CA ILE A 104 2.14 -31.60 2.68
C ILE A 104 3.23 -31.92 3.71
N ALA A 105 3.67 -30.93 4.47
CA ALA A 105 4.69 -31.12 5.51
C ALA A 105 4.20 -32.05 6.61
N GLU A 106 2.94 -31.90 7.04
CA GLU A 106 2.35 -32.78 8.07
C GLU A 106 2.23 -34.22 7.57
N ALA A 107 1.80 -34.41 6.32
CA ALA A 107 1.72 -35.73 5.71
C ALA A 107 3.09 -36.40 5.62
N ALA A 108 4.11 -35.67 5.20
CA ALA A 108 5.47 -36.15 5.11
C ALA A 108 6.01 -36.49 6.50
N HIS A 109 5.75 -35.71 7.52
CA HIS A 109 6.15 -35.91 8.89
C HIS A 109 5.48 -37.18 9.48
N THR A 110 4.18 -37.33 9.26
CA THR A 110 3.42 -38.49 9.69
C THR A 110 3.96 -39.78 9.03
N SER A 111 4.26 -39.71 7.73
CA SER A 111 4.81 -40.84 6.99
C SER A 111 6.20 -41.22 7.51
N SER A 112 7.05 -40.24 7.81
CA SER A 112 8.37 -40.45 8.39
C SER A 112 8.29 -41.09 9.78
N ARG A 113 7.35 -40.66 10.61
CA ARG A 113 7.11 -41.22 11.93
C ARG A 113 6.65 -42.66 11.85
N ALA A 114 5.74 -42.97 10.94
CA ALA A 114 5.27 -44.34 10.76
C ALA A 114 6.41 -45.28 10.36
N THR A 115 7.37 -44.80 9.55
CA THR A 115 8.53 -45.57 9.14
C THR A 115 9.51 -45.80 10.31
N ASP A 116 9.64 -44.83 11.19
CA ASP A 116 10.55 -44.91 12.33
C ASP A 116 10.12 -45.94 13.39
N TYR A 117 8.85 -46.34 13.40
CA TYR A 117 8.35 -47.34 14.36
C TYR A 117 8.43 -48.78 13.89
N GLU A 118 8.86 -48.99 12.68
CA GLU A 118 9.10 -50.36 12.15
C GLU A 118 10.57 -50.75 12.28
#